data_3053c35b85a7fed64cc2e1b8937063e1
#
_entry.id   3053c35b85a7fed64cc2e1b8937063e1
#
_cell.length_a   1.000
_cell.length_b   1.000
_cell.length_c   1.000
_cell.angle_alpha   90.00
_cell.angle_beta   90.00
_cell.angle_gamma   90.00
#
_symmetry.space_group_name_H-M   'P 1'
#
loop_
_entity.id
_entity.type
_entity.pdbx_description
1 polymer ?
#
loop_
_entity_poly.entity_id
_entity_poly.type
_entity_poly.pdbx_seq_one_letter_code
_entity_poly.pdbx_strand_id
1 'polypeptide(L)'
;MCADKNAMLPTAPVTASQKEGSRRTLTLGTAATFSAHMQPMTATLTPARESAATLKDLEKQYRTVLPDRSYAVIRVDGKGFSKYTKGLERPFDAKFTRDMQETALFLCEEIEGAQAAYTQSDEISVIISDLTGQRTQRWFGGQIQKIVSTSAALATTKFNRLRPEVEQLAVFDGRTHHLDGRDGVLEYLQWRQADAVRNSVGMLASHHFSHKELTGVSVPRRKAILAERGAPWEELSAEVRQGSYVVREQRTRTVSFFHGHEGVNKTLQTVGMDFAVKAAPTFEAELFASWR
;
A
#
# COMPACT_ATOMS: atom_id res chain seq x y z
N MET A 1 -29.52 21.77 44.13
CA MET A 1 -28.51 22.10 45.15
C MET A 1 -27.17 21.76 44.49
N CYS A 2 -26.58 22.65 43.80
CA CYS A 2 -25.47 23.54 44.08
C CYS A 2 -24.28 22.88 44.76
N ALA A 3 -23.17 22.74 44.09
CA ALA A 3 -21.86 23.29 44.48
C ALA A 3 -20.83 23.13 43.37
N ASP A 4 -20.49 24.27 42.78
CA ASP A 4 -19.24 24.58 42.05
C ASP A 4 -18.04 24.28 42.96
N LYS A 5 -16.95 23.76 42.37
CA LYS A 5 -15.57 24.07 42.82
C LYS A 5 -14.62 24.10 41.63
N ASN A 6 -14.41 25.32 41.16
CA ASN A 6 -13.25 25.75 40.41
C ASN A 6 -11.97 25.60 41.28
N ALA A 7 -10.97 24.85 40.80
CA ALA A 7 -9.64 24.84 41.40
C ALA A 7 -8.61 25.17 40.31
N MET A 8 -8.11 26.38 40.33
CA MET A 8 -6.94 26.87 39.59
C MET A 8 -5.69 26.07 40.00
N LEU A 9 -4.92 25.63 39.03
CA LEU A 9 -3.55 25.14 39.20
C LEU A 9 -2.56 26.27 38.94
N PRO A 10 -1.45 26.36 39.72
CA PRO A 10 -0.50 27.45 39.62
C PRO A 10 0.52 27.22 38.50
N THR A 11 0.83 28.32 37.81
CA THR A 11 1.90 28.43 36.80
C THR A 11 3.28 28.51 37.47
N ALA A 12 4.20 27.61 37.06
CA ALA A 12 5.60 27.70 37.46
C ALA A 12 6.41 28.56 36.45
N PRO A 13 7.43 29.31 36.88
CA PRO A 13 8.18 30.23 36.03
C PRO A 13 9.27 29.51 35.22
N VAL A 14 9.41 29.91 33.96
CA VAL A 14 10.49 29.50 33.04
C VAL A 14 11.74 30.31 33.41
N THR A 15 12.81 29.68 33.89
CA THR A 15 14.12 30.26 34.04
C THR A 15 14.93 30.17 32.76
N ALA A 16 15.23 31.31 32.16
CA ALA A 16 16.16 31.43 31.04
C ALA A 16 17.61 31.35 31.54
N SER A 17 18.36 30.36 31.11
CA SER A 17 19.80 30.27 31.28
C SER A 17 20.52 30.94 30.11
N GLN A 18 21.09 32.11 30.35
CA GLN A 18 22.03 32.76 29.45
C GLN A 18 23.39 32.07 29.56
N LYS A 19 23.94 31.58 28.44
CA LYS A 19 25.36 31.25 28.33
C LYS A 19 26.05 32.34 27.54
N GLU A 20 26.98 33.03 28.26
CA GLU A 20 27.92 34.01 27.73
C GLU A 20 28.79 33.39 26.62
N GLY A 21 28.81 34.02 25.43
CA GLY A 21 29.69 33.70 24.32
C GLY A 21 30.94 34.62 24.35
N SER A 22 32.08 34.00 24.45
CA SER A 22 33.43 34.60 24.37
C SER A 22 33.63 35.39 23.07
N ARG A 23 33.89 36.71 23.21
CA ARG A 23 34.36 37.57 22.12
C ARG A 23 35.82 37.26 21.81
N ARG A 24 36.12 36.73 20.64
CA ARG A 24 37.47 36.75 20.07
C ARG A 24 37.62 37.99 19.17
N THR A 25 38.50 38.89 19.61
CA THR A 25 38.96 40.06 18.86
C THR A 25 39.86 39.59 17.71
N LEU A 26 39.44 39.86 16.47
CA LEU A 26 40.28 39.67 15.28
C LEU A 26 40.95 41.01 14.94
N THR A 27 42.26 41.04 15.03
CA THR A 27 43.15 42.14 14.59
C THR A 27 43.13 42.26 13.06
N LEU A 28 42.90 43.48 12.59
CA LEU A 28 42.98 43.84 11.17
C LEU A 28 44.46 43.77 10.70
N GLY A 29 44.72 42.86 9.79
CA GLY A 29 45.95 42.82 9.02
C GLY A 29 45.78 43.57 7.70
N THR A 30 46.82 44.31 7.38
CA THR A 30 47.06 45.23 6.24
C THR A 30 46.47 44.82 4.89
N ALA A 31 45.85 45.82 4.26
CA ALA A 31 45.30 45.74 2.87
C ALA A 31 46.41 45.50 1.83
N ALA A 32 46.33 44.36 1.13
CA ALA A 32 47.01 44.12 -0.12
C ALA A 32 46.04 44.45 -1.25
N THR A 33 46.38 45.47 -2.02
CA THR A 33 45.65 45.86 -3.24
C THR A 33 45.86 44.81 -4.33
N PHE A 34 44.86 43.93 -4.52
CA PHE A 34 44.82 43.09 -5.71
C PHE A 34 44.03 43.80 -6.78
N SER A 35 44.74 44.27 -7.82
CA SER A 35 44.14 44.70 -9.09
C SER A 35 43.65 43.46 -9.84
N ALA A 36 42.36 43.13 -9.69
CA ALA A 36 41.74 42.10 -10.48
C ALA A 36 41.31 42.66 -11.82
N HIS A 37 42.02 42.28 -12.87
CA HIS A 37 41.53 42.37 -14.25
C HIS A 37 40.33 41.44 -14.37
N MET A 38 39.13 42.00 -14.21
CA MET A 38 37.89 41.30 -14.59
C MET A 38 37.78 41.29 -16.12
N GLN A 39 38.14 40.17 -16.73
CA GLN A 39 37.67 39.86 -18.09
C GLN A 39 36.16 39.57 -18.01
N PRO A 40 35.33 40.11 -18.91
CA PRO A 40 33.92 39.74 -18.96
C PRO A 40 33.82 38.28 -19.40
N MET A 41 33.43 37.39 -18.49
CA MET A 41 32.95 36.06 -18.85
C MET A 41 31.63 36.24 -19.60
N THR A 42 31.70 36.28 -20.92
CA THR A 42 30.55 36.06 -21.77
C THR A 42 30.16 34.58 -21.62
N ALA A 43 29.33 34.28 -20.63
CA ALA A 43 28.65 33.00 -20.57
C ALA A 43 27.73 32.91 -21.78
N THR A 44 28.17 32.18 -22.81
CA THR A 44 27.31 31.79 -23.91
C THR A 44 26.23 30.88 -23.32
N LEU A 45 25.03 31.44 -23.09
CA LEU A 45 23.86 30.68 -22.70
C LEU A 45 23.56 29.72 -23.87
N THR A 46 23.90 28.45 -23.67
CA THR A 46 23.46 27.37 -24.55
C THR A 46 21.93 27.45 -24.68
N PRO A 47 21.37 27.38 -25.90
CA PRO A 47 19.93 27.57 -26.05
C PRO A 47 19.18 26.57 -25.19
N ALA A 48 18.22 27.06 -24.43
CA ALA A 48 17.41 26.31 -23.46
C ALA A 48 16.75 25.03 -24.04
N ARG A 49 16.67 24.94 -25.35
CA ARG A 49 16.10 23.81 -26.10
C ARG A 49 17.04 22.59 -26.16
N GLU A 50 18.36 22.76 -26.26
CA GLU A 50 19.33 21.65 -26.21
C GLU A 50 19.49 21.10 -24.81
N SER A 51 19.46 21.94 -23.76
CA SER A 51 19.52 21.49 -22.38
C SER A 51 18.29 20.68 -21.98
N ALA A 52 17.10 21.05 -22.48
CA ALA A 52 15.86 20.32 -22.20
C ALA A 52 15.82 18.94 -22.89
N ALA A 53 16.38 18.81 -24.10
CA ALA A 53 16.51 17.50 -24.76
C ALA A 53 17.46 16.58 -23.99
N THR A 54 18.60 17.08 -23.55
CA THR A 54 19.58 16.34 -22.75
C THR A 54 19.01 15.84 -21.42
N LEU A 55 18.26 16.67 -20.70
CA LEU A 55 17.61 16.29 -19.44
C LEU A 55 16.54 15.20 -19.64
N LYS A 56 15.74 15.29 -20.71
CA LYS A 56 14.78 14.23 -21.07
C LYS A 56 15.48 12.91 -21.42
N ASP A 57 16.63 12.95 -22.05
CA ASP A 57 17.38 11.75 -22.40
C ASP A 57 18.02 11.10 -21.16
N LEU A 58 18.47 11.90 -20.19
CA LEU A 58 18.90 11.40 -18.88
C LEU A 58 17.73 10.69 -18.16
N GLU A 59 16.54 11.29 -18.14
CA GLU A 59 15.35 10.68 -17.52
C GLU A 59 14.99 9.34 -18.19
N LYS A 60 15.10 9.26 -19.54
CA LYS A 60 14.82 8.02 -20.29
C LYS A 60 15.75 6.87 -19.93
N GLN A 61 17.01 7.13 -19.59
CA GLN A 61 18.00 6.10 -19.23
C GLN A 61 17.58 5.29 -18.00
N TYR A 62 16.79 5.87 -17.11
CA TYR A 62 16.28 5.21 -15.91
C TYR A 62 14.87 4.65 -16.10
N ARG A 63 14.32 4.68 -17.31
CA ARG A 63 12.98 4.18 -17.61
C ARG A 63 13.03 2.67 -17.82
N THR A 64 12.61 1.93 -16.79
CA THR A 64 12.39 0.49 -16.88
C THR A 64 10.90 0.20 -17.12
N VAL A 65 10.59 -0.73 -18.01
CA VAL A 65 9.22 -1.13 -18.35
C VAL A 65 9.04 -2.63 -18.18
N LEU A 66 7.83 -3.05 -17.79
CA LEU A 66 7.42 -4.45 -17.76
C LEU A 66 7.21 -4.96 -19.19
N PRO A 67 7.43 -6.26 -19.46
CA PRO A 67 7.12 -6.87 -20.74
C PRO A 67 5.64 -6.70 -21.10
N ASP A 68 5.36 -6.41 -22.38
CA ASP A 68 4.00 -6.34 -22.89
C ASP A 68 3.37 -7.75 -22.99
N ARG A 69 2.02 -7.78 -23.05
CA ARG A 69 1.20 -8.98 -23.24
C ARG A 69 1.54 -10.10 -22.25
N SER A 70 1.52 -9.74 -20.98
CA SER A 70 1.86 -10.66 -19.91
C SER A 70 1.06 -10.37 -18.63
N TYR A 71 1.21 -11.23 -17.63
CA TYR A 71 0.78 -10.92 -16.27
C TYR A 71 1.88 -10.19 -15.53
N ALA A 72 1.48 -9.34 -14.60
CA ALA A 72 2.38 -8.75 -13.62
C ALA A 72 1.66 -8.62 -12.28
N VAL A 73 2.43 -8.56 -11.22
CA VAL A 73 1.93 -8.22 -9.89
C VAL A 73 2.39 -6.84 -9.47
N ILE A 74 1.50 -6.09 -8.86
CA ILE A 74 1.81 -4.88 -8.10
C ILE A 74 1.58 -5.23 -6.64
N ARG A 75 2.65 -5.21 -5.83
CA ARG A 75 2.55 -5.45 -4.39
C ARG A 75 2.80 -4.15 -3.65
N VAL A 76 1.83 -3.72 -2.86
CA VAL A 76 1.98 -2.63 -1.89
C VAL A 76 2.06 -3.22 -0.49
N ASP A 77 2.92 -2.64 0.35
CA ASP A 77 3.27 -3.17 1.67
C ASP A 77 3.36 -2.02 2.68
N GLY A 78 2.89 -2.24 3.87
CA GLY A 78 2.86 -1.22 4.91
C GLY A 78 4.24 -0.90 5.48
N LYS A 79 4.77 0.29 5.20
CA LYS A 79 6.06 0.74 5.71
C LYS A 79 6.03 0.96 7.22
N GLY A 80 6.71 0.09 7.96
CA GLY A 80 6.85 0.22 9.41
C GLY A 80 5.54 -0.05 10.19
N PHE A 81 4.67 -0.87 9.67
CA PHE A 81 3.37 -1.18 10.25
C PHE A 81 3.44 -1.86 11.61
N SER A 82 4.55 -2.47 11.98
CA SER A 82 4.79 -2.94 13.36
C SER A 82 4.64 -1.83 14.43
N LYS A 83 4.94 -0.57 14.06
CA LYS A 83 4.68 0.60 14.93
C LYS A 83 3.25 1.09 14.80
N TYR A 84 2.74 1.18 13.56
CA TYR A 84 1.40 1.64 13.27
C TYR A 84 0.32 0.79 13.94
N THR A 85 0.50 -0.54 13.96
CA THR A 85 -0.44 -1.49 14.55
C THR A 85 -0.27 -1.72 16.06
N LYS A 86 0.66 -0.99 16.72
CA LYS A 86 1.00 -1.23 18.13
C LYS A 86 -0.18 -1.07 19.10
N GLY A 87 -1.17 -0.26 18.79
CA GLY A 87 -2.35 -0.01 19.63
C GLY A 87 -3.60 -0.77 19.21
N LEU A 88 -3.54 -1.58 18.16
CA LEU A 88 -4.67 -2.32 17.65
C LEU A 88 -4.97 -3.57 18.48
N GLU A 89 -6.18 -4.10 18.31
CA GLU A 89 -6.62 -5.34 18.96
C GLU A 89 -5.69 -6.52 18.62
N ARG A 90 -5.45 -7.39 19.62
CA ARG A 90 -4.55 -8.53 19.48
C ARG A 90 -5.31 -9.84 19.68
N PRO A 91 -5.00 -10.92 18.97
CA PRO A 91 -3.93 -11.04 17.95
C PRO A 91 -4.31 -10.44 16.60
N PHE A 92 -5.60 -10.23 16.31
CA PHE A 92 -6.10 -9.73 15.03
C PHE A 92 -7.13 -8.62 15.27
N ASP A 93 -6.97 -7.52 14.54
CA ASP A 93 -7.89 -6.38 14.55
C ASP A 93 -8.83 -6.46 13.34
N ALA A 94 -10.12 -6.65 13.62
CA ALA A 94 -11.13 -6.84 12.57
C ALA A 94 -11.33 -5.56 11.73
N LYS A 95 -11.19 -4.35 12.33
CA LYS A 95 -11.28 -3.10 11.58
C LYS A 95 -10.10 -2.96 10.64
N PHE A 96 -8.89 -3.26 11.12
CA PHE A 96 -7.69 -3.23 10.29
C PHE A 96 -7.83 -4.17 9.08
N THR A 97 -8.28 -5.40 9.29
CA THR A 97 -8.51 -6.37 8.22
C THR A 97 -9.50 -5.83 7.18
N ARG A 98 -10.63 -5.25 7.60
CA ARG A 98 -11.61 -4.63 6.69
C ARG A 98 -11.03 -3.45 5.93
N ASP A 99 -10.26 -2.58 6.59
CA ASP A 99 -9.65 -1.41 5.95
C ASP A 99 -8.64 -1.82 4.87
N MET A 100 -7.90 -2.91 5.08
CA MET A 100 -7.02 -3.51 4.07
C MET A 100 -7.81 -4.12 2.91
N GLN A 101 -8.91 -4.81 3.18
CA GLN A 101 -9.83 -5.36 2.16
C GLN A 101 -10.42 -4.25 1.29
N GLU A 102 -10.93 -3.18 1.90
CA GLU A 102 -11.47 -2.00 1.21
C GLU A 102 -10.40 -1.27 0.39
N THR A 103 -9.17 -1.25 0.87
CA THR A 103 -8.03 -0.70 0.13
C THR A 103 -7.68 -1.57 -1.08
N ALA A 104 -7.70 -2.90 -0.93
CA ALA A 104 -7.47 -3.83 -2.03
C ALA A 104 -8.56 -3.75 -3.11
N LEU A 105 -9.82 -3.64 -2.69
CA LEU A 105 -10.97 -3.43 -3.60
C LEU A 105 -10.77 -2.13 -4.41
N PHE A 106 -10.49 -1.03 -3.73
CA PHE A 106 -10.23 0.27 -4.36
C PHE A 106 -9.07 0.21 -5.37
N LEU A 107 -7.97 -0.47 -5.02
CA LEU A 107 -6.85 -0.64 -5.96
C LEU A 107 -7.26 -1.42 -7.21
N CYS A 108 -8.13 -2.44 -7.09
CA CYS A 108 -8.65 -3.17 -8.24
C CYS A 108 -9.55 -2.29 -9.13
N GLU A 109 -10.26 -1.33 -8.55
CA GLU A 109 -11.12 -0.39 -9.29
C GLU A 109 -10.32 0.69 -10.01
N GLU A 110 -9.24 1.20 -9.39
CA GLU A 110 -8.43 2.31 -9.92
C GLU A 110 -7.29 1.86 -10.85
N ILE A 111 -6.79 0.64 -10.71
CA ILE A 111 -5.67 0.14 -11.51
C ILE A 111 -6.18 -0.48 -12.80
N GLU A 112 -5.85 0.16 -13.92
CA GLU A 112 -6.19 -0.36 -15.25
C GLU A 112 -5.54 -1.72 -15.51
N GLY A 113 -6.34 -2.66 -15.99
CA GLY A 113 -5.89 -4.03 -16.26
C GLY A 113 -5.90 -4.95 -15.03
N ALA A 114 -6.38 -4.49 -13.86
CA ALA A 114 -6.53 -5.34 -12.69
C ALA A 114 -7.46 -6.53 -12.98
N GLN A 115 -7.01 -7.73 -12.63
CA GLN A 115 -7.75 -8.98 -12.75
C GLN A 115 -8.29 -9.43 -11.39
N ALA A 116 -7.46 -9.34 -10.37
CA ALA A 116 -7.75 -9.73 -9.00
C ALA A 116 -6.77 -9.07 -8.03
N ALA A 117 -7.07 -9.08 -6.74
CA ALA A 117 -6.09 -8.79 -5.70
C ALA A 117 -6.15 -9.81 -4.57
N TYR A 118 -5.04 -10.00 -3.91
CA TYR A 118 -4.90 -10.79 -2.70
C TYR A 118 -4.34 -9.90 -1.60
N THR A 119 -4.94 -9.93 -0.41
CA THR A 119 -4.48 -9.15 0.74
C THR A 119 -4.39 -10.02 2.00
N GLN A 120 -3.34 -9.79 2.75
CA GLN A 120 -3.10 -10.41 4.05
C GLN A 120 -2.24 -9.49 4.90
N SER A 121 -2.52 -9.37 6.21
CA SER A 121 -1.83 -8.43 7.10
C SER A 121 -1.83 -7.01 6.48
N ASP A 122 -0.68 -6.38 6.34
CA ASP A 122 -0.46 -5.06 5.77
C ASP A 122 -0.01 -5.08 4.29
N GLU A 123 -0.17 -6.23 3.61
CA GLU A 123 0.21 -6.43 2.22
C GLU A 123 -1.00 -6.58 1.29
N ILE A 124 -0.94 -5.95 0.12
CA ILE A 124 -1.89 -6.14 -0.98
C ILE A 124 -1.11 -6.45 -2.25
N SER A 125 -1.48 -7.52 -2.94
CA SER A 125 -0.93 -7.92 -4.23
C SER A 125 -2.02 -7.82 -5.30
N VAL A 126 -1.94 -6.87 -6.22
CA VAL A 126 -2.85 -6.72 -7.36
C VAL A 126 -2.25 -7.40 -8.58
N ILE A 127 -2.97 -8.34 -9.17
CA ILE A 127 -2.58 -8.97 -10.43
C ILE A 127 -3.15 -8.16 -11.58
N ILE A 128 -2.29 -7.73 -12.48
CA ILE A 128 -2.66 -6.96 -13.67
C ILE A 128 -2.32 -7.73 -14.95
N SER A 129 -3.08 -7.46 -16.01
CA SER A 129 -2.84 -8.06 -17.32
C SER A 129 -3.27 -7.11 -18.44
N ASP A 130 -2.56 -7.16 -19.55
CA ASP A 130 -2.89 -6.50 -20.82
C ASP A 130 -3.31 -7.51 -21.92
N LEU A 131 -3.73 -8.71 -21.51
CA LEU A 131 -4.12 -9.80 -22.41
C LEU A 131 -5.57 -9.74 -22.88
N THR A 132 -6.42 -8.91 -22.31
CA THR A 132 -7.86 -8.86 -22.53
C THR A 132 -8.29 -8.45 -23.95
N GLY A 133 -7.40 -7.88 -24.75
CA GLY A 133 -7.68 -7.50 -26.13
C GLY A 133 -6.41 -7.15 -26.89
N GLN A 134 -6.53 -7.13 -28.26
CA GLN A 134 -5.35 -6.82 -29.11
C GLN A 134 -4.84 -5.39 -28.94
N ARG A 135 -5.67 -4.44 -28.48
CA ARG A 135 -5.34 -3.03 -28.30
C ARG A 135 -5.20 -2.63 -26.83
N THR A 136 -5.32 -3.58 -25.91
CA THR A 136 -5.17 -3.29 -24.48
C THR A 136 -3.72 -2.91 -24.21
N GLN A 137 -3.54 -1.74 -23.64
CA GLN A 137 -2.22 -1.26 -23.20
C GLN A 137 -2.08 -1.52 -21.70
N ARG A 138 -0.86 -1.75 -21.27
CA ARG A 138 -0.55 -1.87 -19.86
C ARG A 138 -0.66 -0.51 -19.16
N TRP A 139 -1.14 -0.52 -17.94
CA TRP A 139 -1.22 0.67 -17.10
C TRP A 139 0.12 1.43 -17.12
N PHE A 140 0.07 2.72 -17.41
CA PHE A 140 1.25 3.58 -17.65
C PHE A 140 2.25 3.06 -18.69
N GLY A 141 1.81 2.26 -19.68
CA GLY A 141 2.70 1.64 -20.64
C GLY A 141 3.77 0.75 -19.99
N GLY A 142 3.46 0.12 -18.85
CA GLY A 142 4.37 -0.75 -18.13
C GLY A 142 5.51 -0.05 -17.37
N GLN A 143 5.54 1.29 -17.28
CA GLN A 143 6.61 2.02 -16.59
C GLN A 143 6.65 1.71 -15.11
N ILE A 144 7.67 0.97 -14.65
CA ILE A 144 7.79 0.47 -13.28
C ILE A 144 7.72 1.61 -12.26
N GLN A 145 8.46 2.70 -12.46
CA GLN A 145 8.48 3.83 -11.53
C GLN A 145 7.09 4.45 -11.33
N LYS A 146 6.32 4.61 -12.42
CA LYS A 146 4.96 5.15 -12.33
C LYS A 146 4.00 4.16 -11.64
N ILE A 147 4.10 2.89 -12.01
CA ILE A 147 3.27 1.83 -11.42
C ILE A 147 3.46 1.80 -9.91
N VAL A 148 4.70 1.67 -9.42
CA VAL A 148 4.97 1.51 -7.98
C VAL A 148 4.66 2.77 -7.17
N SER A 149 4.99 3.95 -7.71
CA SER A 149 4.73 5.22 -7.00
C SER A 149 3.23 5.51 -6.92
N THR A 150 2.49 5.32 -8.01
CA THR A 150 1.05 5.61 -8.04
C THR A 150 0.26 4.59 -7.24
N SER A 151 0.57 3.29 -7.32
CA SER A 151 -0.12 2.27 -6.53
C SER A 151 0.10 2.45 -5.02
N ALA A 152 1.32 2.78 -4.60
CA ALA A 152 1.64 3.09 -3.21
C ALA A 152 0.91 4.35 -2.72
N ALA A 153 0.84 5.40 -3.55
CA ALA A 153 0.11 6.63 -3.23
C ALA A 153 -1.40 6.38 -3.11
N LEU A 154 -2.00 5.59 -4.02
CA LEU A 154 -3.41 5.20 -3.98
C LEU A 154 -3.73 4.40 -2.70
N ALA A 155 -2.92 3.39 -2.38
CA ALA A 155 -3.08 2.59 -1.16
C ALA A 155 -2.98 3.46 0.10
N THR A 156 -1.95 4.32 0.18
CA THR A 156 -1.73 5.26 1.28
C THR A 156 -2.93 6.19 1.47
N THR A 157 -3.43 6.78 0.39
CA THR A 157 -4.56 7.72 0.42
C THR A 157 -5.85 7.03 0.87
N LYS A 158 -6.18 5.88 0.25
CA LYS A 158 -7.41 5.14 0.57
C LYS A 158 -7.39 4.66 2.01
N PHE A 159 -6.30 4.03 2.46
CA PHE A 159 -6.20 3.47 3.80
C PHE A 159 -6.30 4.55 4.89
N ASN A 160 -5.60 5.68 4.75
CA ASN A 160 -5.70 6.79 5.70
C ASN A 160 -7.11 7.42 5.72
N ARG A 161 -7.78 7.48 4.56
CA ARG A 161 -9.16 7.96 4.48
C ARG A 161 -10.17 7.07 5.22
N LEU A 162 -9.89 5.77 5.33
CA LEU A 162 -10.71 4.82 6.10
C LEU A 162 -10.49 4.94 7.62
N ARG A 163 -9.41 5.63 8.04
CA ARG A 163 -8.97 5.77 9.43
C ARG A 163 -8.72 7.22 9.83
N PRO A 164 -9.69 8.12 9.64
CA PRO A 164 -9.50 9.55 9.92
C PRO A 164 -9.25 9.86 11.40
N GLU A 165 -9.60 8.91 12.30
CA GLU A 165 -9.39 9.01 13.73
C GLU A 165 -7.95 8.70 14.18
N VAL A 166 -7.11 8.16 13.27
CA VAL A 166 -5.73 7.79 13.59
C VAL A 166 -4.79 8.93 13.17
N GLU A 167 -4.17 9.60 14.14
CA GLU A 167 -3.26 10.72 13.88
C GLU A 167 -2.01 10.28 13.11
N GLN A 168 -1.46 9.10 13.43
CA GLN A 168 -0.32 8.56 12.71
C GLN A 168 -0.72 8.12 11.31
N LEU A 169 -0.13 8.74 10.30
CA LEU A 169 -0.37 8.35 8.91
C LEU A 169 0.31 7.01 8.59
N ALA A 170 -0.46 6.11 7.99
CA ALA A 170 0.06 4.93 7.34
C ALA A 170 0.75 5.33 6.03
N VAL A 171 1.83 4.65 5.70
CA VAL A 171 2.57 4.82 4.43
C VAL A 171 2.79 3.44 3.84
N PHE A 172 2.50 3.30 2.55
CA PHE A 172 2.77 2.07 1.80
C PHE A 172 3.94 2.30 0.85
N ASP A 173 4.80 1.30 0.70
CA ASP A 173 5.72 1.19 -0.43
C ASP A 173 5.15 0.26 -1.50
N GLY A 174 5.74 0.29 -2.71
CA GLY A 174 5.27 -0.50 -3.82
C GLY A 174 6.42 -1.18 -4.55
N ARG A 175 6.13 -2.36 -5.10
CA ARG A 175 7.01 -3.08 -6.03
C ARG A 175 6.18 -3.77 -7.10
N THR A 176 6.78 -3.99 -8.26
CA THR A 176 6.11 -4.68 -9.36
C THR A 176 7.10 -5.53 -10.13
N HIS A 177 6.64 -6.67 -10.60
CA HIS A 177 7.40 -7.53 -11.48
C HIS A 177 6.48 -8.35 -12.38
N HIS A 178 7.03 -8.84 -13.45
CA HIS A 178 6.40 -9.75 -14.38
C HIS A 178 6.13 -11.13 -13.75
N LEU A 179 5.08 -11.80 -14.19
CA LEU A 179 4.73 -13.17 -13.84
C LEU A 179 4.60 -14.00 -15.12
N ASP A 180 5.16 -15.21 -15.09
CA ASP A 180 5.24 -16.12 -16.24
C ASP A 180 3.91 -16.83 -16.46
N GLY A 181 3.03 -16.23 -17.26
CA GLY A 181 1.74 -16.79 -17.58
C GLY A 181 0.82 -17.00 -16.36
N ARG A 182 -0.16 -17.87 -16.51
CA ARG A 182 -1.09 -18.23 -15.44
C ARG A 182 -0.42 -19.06 -14.34
N ASP A 183 0.54 -19.90 -14.71
CA ASP A 183 1.26 -20.75 -13.75
C ASP A 183 2.08 -19.88 -12.80
N GLY A 184 2.79 -18.87 -13.32
CA GLY A 184 3.53 -17.93 -12.48
C GLY A 184 2.61 -17.09 -11.57
N VAL A 185 1.40 -16.74 -12.02
CA VAL A 185 0.40 -16.09 -11.15
C VAL A 185 -0.03 -17.03 -10.03
N LEU A 186 -0.33 -18.29 -10.35
CA LEU A 186 -0.77 -19.27 -9.37
C LEU A 186 0.32 -19.54 -8.33
N GLU A 187 1.56 -19.75 -8.76
CA GLU A 187 2.72 -19.95 -7.89
C GLU A 187 2.94 -18.74 -6.97
N TYR A 188 2.83 -17.52 -7.49
CA TYR A 188 2.94 -16.31 -6.70
C TYR A 188 1.87 -16.24 -5.61
N LEU A 189 0.60 -16.46 -5.95
CA LEU A 189 -0.51 -16.39 -4.99
C LEU A 189 -0.41 -17.49 -3.92
N GLN A 190 -0.05 -18.71 -4.31
CA GLN A 190 0.21 -19.82 -3.37
C GLN A 190 1.36 -19.49 -2.41
N TRP A 191 2.44 -18.90 -2.91
CA TRP A 191 3.55 -18.47 -2.09
C TRP A 191 3.13 -17.42 -1.07
N ARG A 192 2.35 -16.40 -1.48
CA ARG A 192 1.84 -15.36 -0.57
C ARG A 192 0.84 -15.92 0.45
N GLN A 193 -0.02 -16.86 0.03
CA GLN A 193 -0.96 -17.51 0.94
C GLN A 193 -0.25 -18.40 1.97
N ALA A 194 0.78 -19.13 1.58
CA ALA A 194 1.60 -19.89 2.52
C ALA A 194 2.27 -18.99 3.57
N ASP A 195 2.63 -17.76 3.18
CA ASP A 195 3.16 -16.74 4.09
C ASP A 195 2.09 -16.23 5.07
N ALA A 196 0.89 -15.96 4.57
CA ALA A 196 -0.26 -15.57 5.40
C ALA A 196 -0.58 -16.63 6.48
N VAL A 197 -0.57 -17.91 6.11
CA VAL A 197 -0.76 -19.03 7.05
C VAL A 197 0.34 -19.03 8.11
N ARG A 198 1.60 -18.91 7.72
CA ARG A 198 2.72 -18.84 8.68
C ARG A 198 2.57 -17.65 9.64
N ASN A 199 2.22 -16.49 9.11
CA ASN A 199 2.07 -15.25 9.88
C ASN A 199 0.89 -15.36 10.86
N SER A 200 -0.27 -15.84 10.42
CA SER A 200 -1.45 -15.96 11.29
C SER A 200 -1.25 -16.97 12.41
N VAL A 201 -0.60 -18.13 12.15
CA VAL A 201 -0.22 -19.08 13.19
C VAL A 201 0.79 -18.45 14.15
N GLY A 202 1.78 -17.70 13.62
CA GLY A 202 2.78 -17.02 14.42
C GLY A 202 2.18 -15.95 15.33
N MET A 203 1.27 -15.13 14.83
CA MET A 203 0.59 -14.08 15.60
C MET A 203 -0.28 -14.67 16.70
N LEU A 204 -1.10 -15.69 16.40
CA LEU A 204 -1.92 -16.37 17.40
C LEU A 204 -1.05 -17.04 18.46
N ALA A 205 0.01 -17.75 18.07
CA ALA A 205 0.93 -18.38 19.00
C ALA A 205 1.61 -17.34 19.92
N SER A 206 2.09 -16.23 19.38
CA SER A 206 2.73 -15.16 20.15
C SER A 206 1.78 -14.43 21.11
N HIS A 207 0.48 -14.55 20.90
CA HIS A 207 -0.54 -14.05 21.84
C HIS A 207 -0.67 -14.95 23.07
N HIS A 208 -0.51 -16.27 22.91
CA HIS A 208 -0.71 -17.27 23.96
C HIS A 208 0.56 -17.76 24.64
N PHE A 209 1.72 -17.62 23.99
CA PHE A 209 3.01 -18.14 24.44
C PHE A 209 4.11 -17.09 24.35
N SER A 210 5.08 -17.19 25.23
CA SER A 210 6.26 -16.32 25.21
C SER A 210 7.19 -16.64 24.04
N HIS A 211 8.03 -15.67 23.67
CA HIS A 211 9.06 -15.87 22.64
C HIS A 211 9.97 -17.08 22.92
N LYS A 212 10.33 -17.30 24.20
CA LYS A 212 11.18 -18.45 24.63
C LYS A 212 10.51 -19.79 24.35
N GLU A 213 9.21 -19.91 24.59
CA GLU A 213 8.43 -21.13 24.33
C GLU A 213 8.27 -21.42 22.84
N LEU A 214 8.27 -20.38 21.99
CA LEU A 214 8.09 -20.51 20.55
C LEU A 214 9.40 -20.63 19.76
N THR A 215 10.55 -20.45 20.42
CA THR A 215 11.86 -20.53 19.75
C THR A 215 12.10 -21.95 19.23
N GLY A 216 12.35 -22.10 17.91
CA GLY A 216 12.58 -23.37 17.25
C GLY A 216 11.32 -24.23 17.04
N VAL A 217 10.13 -23.75 17.41
CA VAL A 217 8.88 -24.50 17.23
C VAL A 217 8.34 -24.32 15.82
N SER A 218 8.18 -25.43 15.09
CA SER A 218 7.64 -25.45 13.72
C SER A 218 6.16 -25.04 13.67
N VAL A 219 5.69 -24.59 12.49
CA VAL A 219 4.28 -24.20 12.29
C VAL A 219 3.28 -25.31 12.66
N PRO A 220 3.47 -26.59 12.24
CA PRO A 220 2.58 -27.67 12.66
C PRO A 220 2.55 -27.85 14.18
N ARG A 221 3.69 -27.77 14.85
CA ARG A 221 3.75 -27.89 16.32
C ARG A 221 3.11 -26.71 17.02
N ARG A 222 3.24 -25.47 16.47
CA ARG A 222 2.53 -24.28 16.99
C ARG A 222 1.01 -24.47 16.93
N LYS A 223 0.47 -25.03 15.84
CA LYS A 223 -0.96 -25.35 15.75
C LYS A 223 -1.38 -26.38 16.79
N ALA A 224 -0.59 -27.43 17.01
CA ALA A 224 -0.88 -28.44 18.01
C ALA A 224 -0.95 -27.84 19.43
N ILE A 225 0.07 -27.06 19.84
CA ILE A 225 0.07 -26.44 21.19
C ILE A 225 -1.02 -25.37 21.36
N LEU A 226 -1.44 -24.69 20.29
CA LEU A 226 -2.57 -23.80 20.30
C LEU A 226 -3.89 -24.55 20.56
N ALA A 227 -4.10 -25.69 19.90
CA ALA A 227 -5.25 -26.56 20.13
C ALA A 227 -5.25 -27.11 21.56
N GLU A 228 -4.10 -27.59 22.06
CA GLU A 228 -3.93 -28.01 23.46
C GLU A 228 -4.27 -26.88 24.47
N ARG A 229 -4.05 -25.60 24.08
CA ARG A 229 -4.34 -24.41 24.88
C ARG A 229 -5.81 -23.98 24.82
N GLY A 230 -6.63 -24.60 23.98
CA GLY A 230 -8.03 -24.22 23.76
C GLY A 230 -8.22 -23.02 22.80
N ALA A 231 -7.21 -22.75 21.96
CA ALA A 231 -7.24 -21.70 20.95
C ALA A 231 -6.82 -22.26 19.57
N PRO A 232 -7.56 -23.24 19.02
CA PRO A 232 -7.19 -23.87 17.76
C PRO A 232 -7.21 -22.86 16.61
N TRP A 233 -6.11 -22.79 15.83
CA TRP A 233 -5.98 -21.88 14.70
C TRP A 233 -7.08 -22.12 13.65
N GLU A 234 -7.58 -23.32 13.53
CA GLU A 234 -8.61 -23.74 12.59
C GLU A 234 -9.96 -23.05 12.83
N GLU A 235 -10.22 -22.57 14.05
CA GLU A 235 -11.44 -21.83 14.41
C GLU A 235 -11.41 -20.34 14.03
N LEU A 236 -10.24 -19.82 13.67
CA LEU A 236 -10.17 -18.46 13.12
C LEU A 236 -10.94 -18.35 11.81
N SER A 237 -11.44 -17.16 11.47
CA SER A 237 -12.08 -16.92 10.17
C SER A 237 -11.11 -17.18 9.02
N ALA A 238 -11.64 -17.53 7.85
CA ALA A 238 -10.82 -17.86 6.68
C ALA A 238 -9.96 -16.66 6.25
N GLU A 239 -10.50 -15.43 6.36
CA GLU A 239 -9.79 -14.19 6.03
C GLU A 239 -8.55 -13.98 6.91
N VAL A 240 -8.65 -14.32 8.19
CA VAL A 240 -7.52 -14.24 9.12
C VAL A 240 -6.50 -15.32 8.85
N ARG A 241 -6.95 -16.54 8.54
CA ARG A 241 -6.08 -17.71 8.33
C ARG A 241 -5.33 -17.65 7.00
N GLN A 242 -6.01 -17.25 5.93
CA GLN A 242 -5.56 -17.43 4.56
C GLN A 242 -5.55 -16.13 3.75
N GLY A 243 -5.97 -15.01 4.38
CA GLY A 243 -6.11 -13.73 3.70
C GLY A 243 -7.44 -13.56 2.98
N SER A 244 -7.58 -12.44 2.27
CA SER A 244 -8.76 -12.10 1.49
C SER A 244 -8.42 -11.95 0.01
N TYR A 245 -9.40 -12.23 -0.83
CA TYR A 245 -9.28 -12.21 -2.28
C TYR A 245 -10.32 -11.26 -2.89
N VAL A 246 -9.87 -10.37 -3.75
CA VAL A 246 -10.74 -9.48 -4.54
C VAL A 246 -10.83 -10.05 -5.94
N VAL A 247 -12.03 -10.37 -6.36
CA VAL A 247 -12.31 -11.02 -7.64
C VAL A 247 -13.50 -10.38 -8.33
N ARG A 248 -13.54 -10.46 -9.65
CA ARG A 248 -14.71 -10.01 -10.43
C ARG A 248 -15.86 -10.98 -10.29
N GLU A 249 -17.04 -10.44 -9.95
CA GLU A 249 -18.29 -11.17 -9.87
C GLU A 249 -19.35 -10.54 -10.76
N GLN A 250 -20.22 -11.39 -11.29
CA GLN A 250 -21.38 -10.94 -12.01
C GLN A 250 -22.38 -10.30 -11.03
N ARG A 251 -22.75 -9.05 -11.28
CA ARG A 251 -23.79 -8.34 -10.52
C ARG A 251 -24.90 -7.86 -11.44
N THR A 252 -26.11 -8.10 -11.01
CA THR A 252 -27.29 -7.50 -11.62
C THR A 252 -27.55 -6.16 -10.97
N ARG A 253 -27.56 -5.11 -11.77
CA ARG A 253 -27.88 -3.74 -11.34
C ARG A 253 -29.22 -3.33 -11.90
N THR A 254 -30.03 -2.69 -11.08
CA THR A 254 -31.24 -2.02 -11.51
C THR A 254 -30.92 -0.54 -11.77
N VAL A 255 -30.96 -0.14 -13.02
CA VAL A 255 -30.73 1.27 -13.42
C VAL A 255 -32.07 1.90 -13.75
N SER A 256 -32.40 2.97 -13.03
CA SER A 256 -33.58 3.80 -13.34
C SER A 256 -33.13 5.05 -14.10
N PHE A 257 -33.79 5.34 -15.20
CA PHE A 257 -33.50 6.52 -16.02
C PHE A 257 -34.79 7.14 -16.52
N PHE A 258 -34.75 8.47 -16.72
CA PHE A 258 -35.86 9.20 -17.30
C PHE A 258 -35.83 9.09 -18.82
N HIS A 259 -36.90 8.52 -19.42
CA HIS A 259 -37.04 8.41 -20.86
C HIS A 259 -37.73 9.65 -21.39
N GLY A 260 -36.96 10.62 -21.91
CA GLY A 260 -37.45 11.96 -22.28
C GLY A 260 -38.55 12.00 -23.33
N HIS A 261 -38.57 11.06 -24.30
CA HIS A 261 -39.63 10.97 -25.32
C HIS A 261 -40.98 10.50 -24.77
N GLU A 262 -40.97 9.70 -23.71
CA GLU A 262 -42.21 9.16 -23.13
C GLU A 262 -42.58 9.86 -21.80
N GLY A 263 -41.72 10.74 -21.28
CA GLY A 263 -41.94 11.46 -20.03
C GLY A 263 -42.06 10.58 -18.78
N VAL A 264 -41.52 9.36 -18.81
CA VAL A 264 -41.64 8.37 -17.72
C VAL A 264 -40.28 7.87 -17.24
N ASN A 265 -40.22 7.50 -15.97
CA ASN A 265 -39.08 6.77 -15.45
C ASN A 265 -39.13 5.30 -15.85
N LYS A 266 -38.11 4.83 -16.52
CA LYS A 266 -37.94 3.42 -16.87
C LYS A 266 -36.87 2.80 -15.99
N THR A 267 -37.05 1.50 -15.73
CA THR A 267 -36.10 0.70 -14.95
C THR A 267 -35.62 -0.44 -15.84
N LEU A 268 -34.30 -0.59 -15.92
CA LEU A 268 -33.63 -1.65 -16.67
C LEU A 268 -32.74 -2.46 -15.73
N GLN A 269 -32.82 -3.77 -15.84
CA GLN A 269 -31.84 -4.64 -15.22
C GLN A 269 -30.66 -4.84 -16.16
N THR A 270 -29.47 -4.48 -15.69
CA THR A 270 -28.22 -4.70 -16.41
C THR A 270 -27.34 -5.66 -15.64
N VAL A 271 -26.63 -6.50 -16.36
CA VAL A 271 -25.67 -7.42 -15.77
C VAL A 271 -24.27 -6.89 -16.03
N GLY A 272 -23.52 -6.64 -14.98
CA GLY A 272 -22.13 -6.15 -15.02
C GLY A 272 -21.20 -7.07 -14.24
N MET A 273 -19.90 -6.83 -14.40
CA MET A 273 -18.86 -7.48 -13.60
C MET A 273 -18.27 -6.43 -12.64
N ASP A 274 -18.42 -6.66 -11.35
CA ASP A 274 -17.88 -5.80 -10.30
C ASP A 274 -16.84 -6.56 -9.48
N PHE A 275 -15.91 -5.83 -8.87
CA PHE A 275 -15.02 -6.44 -7.90
C PHE A 275 -15.75 -6.69 -6.57
N ALA A 276 -15.48 -7.80 -5.93
CA ALA A 276 -16.00 -8.19 -4.63
C ALA A 276 -14.91 -8.83 -3.77
N VAL A 277 -14.96 -8.54 -2.47
CA VAL A 277 -14.05 -9.14 -1.49
C VAL A 277 -14.61 -10.46 -0.99
N LYS A 278 -13.77 -11.48 -0.94
CA LYS A 278 -14.06 -12.82 -0.37
C LYS A 278 -12.92 -13.29 0.50
N ALA A 279 -13.18 -14.27 1.36
CA ALA A 279 -12.11 -15.07 1.93
C ALA A 279 -11.31 -15.72 0.79
N ALA A 280 -9.98 -15.70 0.90
CA ALA A 280 -9.16 -16.32 -0.12
C ALA A 280 -9.38 -17.84 -0.15
N PRO A 281 -9.67 -18.42 -1.33
CA PRO A 281 -9.73 -19.87 -1.48
C PRO A 281 -8.33 -20.46 -1.42
N THR A 282 -8.21 -21.78 -1.37
CA THR A 282 -6.96 -22.43 -1.79
C THR A 282 -6.77 -22.13 -3.28
N PHE A 283 -5.65 -21.51 -3.65
CA PHE A 283 -5.41 -21.13 -5.04
C PHE A 283 -5.05 -22.34 -5.89
N GLU A 284 -5.88 -22.61 -6.87
CA GLU A 284 -5.79 -23.72 -7.84
C GLU A 284 -6.03 -23.20 -9.26
N ALA A 285 -5.92 -24.06 -10.26
CA ALA A 285 -6.01 -23.66 -11.66
C ALA A 285 -7.39 -23.05 -12.04
N GLU A 286 -8.44 -23.41 -11.33
CA GLU A 286 -9.81 -22.90 -11.48
C GLU A 286 -9.94 -21.41 -11.18
N LEU A 287 -8.94 -20.82 -10.49
CA LEU A 287 -8.85 -19.39 -10.21
C LEU A 287 -9.13 -18.53 -11.46
N PHE A 288 -8.66 -18.97 -12.63
CA PHE A 288 -8.73 -18.21 -13.87
C PHE A 288 -10.09 -18.27 -14.57
N ALA A 289 -11.04 -19.03 -14.08
CA ALA A 289 -12.37 -19.15 -14.69
C ALA A 289 -13.14 -17.81 -14.69
N SER A 290 -12.87 -16.94 -13.71
CA SER A 290 -13.47 -15.60 -13.58
C SER A 290 -12.65 -14.48 -14.23
N TRP A 291 -11.47 -14.78 -14.78
CA TRP A 291 -10.58 -13.78 -15.38
C TRP A 291 -10.88 -13.61 -16.87
N ARG A 292 -10.82 -12.35 -17.33
CA ARG A 292 -11.04 -11.99 -18.75
C ARG A 292 -9.76 -12.05 -19.56
#